data_3c8f22783bf57d0bd20946ad6f4352bb
#
_entry.id   3c8f22783bf57d0bd20946ad6f4352bb
#
_cell.length_a   1.000
_cell.length_b   1.000
_cell.length_c   1.000
_cell.angle_alpha   90.00
_cell.angle_beta   90.00
_cell.angle_gamma   90.00
#
_symmetry.space_group_name_H-M   'P 1'
#
loop_
_entity.id
_entity.type
_entity.pdbx_description
1 polymer ?
#
loop_
_entity_poly.entity_id
_entity_poly.type
_entity_poly.pdbx_seq_one_letter_code
_entity_poly.pdbx_strand_id
1 'polypeptide(L)'
;MGLDHDAIRKAYPSVAFIDDTNSVIKDSSGNDVSVVQSNIDAARVALDAEAAAVKYKTDRTTNGSTTYASFGDQLDMLYKDIVDGKLDTTGTWATHIKAVKDANPKP
;
A
#
# COMPACT_ATOMS: atom_id res chain seq x y z
N MET A 1 -16.29 -11.84 16.63
CA MET A 1 -15.27 -10.99 16.00
C MET A 1 -13.91 -11.65 16.14
N GLY A 2 -13.19 -11.83 15.06
CA GLY A 2 -11.89 -12.51 15.06
C GLY A 2 -10.77 -11.70 15.68
N LEU A 3 -9.68 -12.38 15.99
CA LEU A 3 -8.44 -11.75 16.43
C LEU A 3 -7.75 -11.06 15.24
N ASP A 4 -6.99 -10.01 15.53
CA ASP A 4 -6.20 -9.30 14.52
C ASP A 4 -4.89 -10.07 14.26
N HIS A 5 -4.95 -11.04 13.35
CA HIS A 5 -3.83 -11.96 13.06
C HIS A 5 -2.56 -11.23 12.66
N ASP A 6 -2.66 -10.26 11.75
CA ASP A 6 -1.48 -9.55 11.24
C ASP A 6 -0.81 -8.73 12.33
N ALA A 7 -1.59 -8.02 13.15
CA ALA A 7 -1.07 -7.22 14.25
C ALA A 7 -0.46 -8.11 15.34
N ILE A 8 -1.08 -9.24 15.64
CA ILE A 8 -0.55 -10.21 16.61
C ILE A 8 0.79 -10.77 16.14
N ARG A 9 0.90 -11.16 14.87
CA ARG A 9 2.15 -11.69 14.31
C ARG A 9 3.25 -10.63 14.25
N LYS A 10 2.89 -9.37 13.98
CA LYS A 10 3.85 -8.27 14.02
C LYS A 10 4.37 -8.00 15.42
N ALA A 11 3.48 -7.95 16.40
CA ALA A 11 3.84 -7.67 17.80
C ALA A 11 4.58 -8.85 18.45
N TYR A 12 4.24 -10.07 18.04
CA TYR A 12 4.78 -11.32 18.63
C TYR A 12 5.24 -12.25 17.50
N PRO A 13 6.45 -12.08 16.97
CA PRO A 13 6.94 -12.87 15.83
C PRO A 13 7.03 -14.38 16.08
N SER A 14 7.04 -14.82 17.34
CA SER A 14 7.06 -16.25 17.70
C SER A 14 5.71 -16.96 17.47
N VAL A 15 4.64 -16.21 17.27
CA VAL A 15 3.30 -16.78 17.05
C VAL A 15 3.26 -17.56 15.75
N ALA A 16 2.84 -18.83 15.82
CA ALA A 16 2.69 -19.71 14.67
C ALA A 16 1.23 -20.12 14.42
N PHE A 17 0.39 -20.10 15.45
CA PHE A 17 -0.99 -20.55 15.38
C PHE A 17 -1.93 -19.58 16.10
N ILE A 18 -3.03 -19.21 15.45
CA ILE A 18 -4.09 -18.37 16.02
C ILE A 18 -5.43 -19.03 15.72
N ASP A 19 -6.21 -19.30 16.77
CA ASP A 19 -7.57 -19.83 16.66
C ASP A 19 -8.56 -18.77 17.18
N ASP A 20 -9.32 -18.19 16.26
CA ASP A 20 -10.31 -17.15 16.59
C ASP A 20 -11.46 -17.70 17.43
N THR A 21 -11.88 -18.95 17.17
CA THR A 21 -13.04 -19.56 17.84
C THR A 21 -12.79 -19.72 19.32
N ASN A 22 -11.60 -20.20 19.69
CA ASN A 22 -11.23 -20.49 21.07
C ASN A 22 -10.31 -19.45 21.70
N SER A 23 -9.96 -18.40 20.95
CA SER A 23 -9.02 -17.34 21.38
C SER A 23 -7.67 -17.94 21.84
N VAL A 24 -7.17 -18.92 21.08
CA VAL A 24 -5.90 -19.61 21.38
C VAL A 24 -4.79 -19.06 20.48
N ILE A 25 -3.66 -18.72 21.10
CA ILE A 25 -2.47 -18.21 20.40
C ILE A 25 -1.27 -19.04 20.87
N LYS A 26 -0.59 -19.69 19.92
CA LYS A 26 0.51 -20.61 20.23
C LYS A 26 1.73 -20.34 19.35
N ASP A 27 2.92 -20.68 19.89
CA ASP A 27 4.17 -20.67 19.11
C ASP A 27 4.31 -21.97 18.30
N SER A 28 5.44 -22.11 17.58
CA SER A 28 5.72 -23.28 16.76
C SER A 28 5.94 -24.57 17.55
N SER A 29 6.20 -24.44 18.84
CA SER A 29 6.37 -25.58 19.77
C SER A 29 5.07 -25.99 20.46
N GLY A 30 3.96 -25.31 20.16
CA GLY A 30 2.65 -25.59 20.75
C GLY A 30 2.43 -24.96 22.13
N ASN A 31 3.31 -24.06 22.55
CA ASN A 31 3.17 -23.35 23.82
C ASN A 31 2.28 -22.13 23.66
N ASP A 32 1.51 -21.79 24.69
CA ASP A 32 0.69 -20.60 24.70
C ASP A 32 1.57 -19.34 24.67
N VAL A 33 1.17 -18.37 23.87
CA VAL A 33 1.80 -17.05 23.80
C VAL A 33 0.90 -16.04 24.48
N SER A 34 1.39 -15.41 25.55
CA SER A 34 0.68 -14.34 26.23
C SER A 34 0.79 -13.05 25.43
N VAL A 35 -0.36 -12.44 25.13
CA VAL A 35 -0.41 -11.20 24.33
C VAL A 35 -1.03 -10.08 25.15
N VAL A 36 -0.56 -8.85 24.92
CA VAL A 36 -1.06 -7.64 25.54
C VAL A 36 -1.76 -6.81 24.48
N GLN A 37 -3.02 -6.43 24.73
CA GLN A 37 -3.84 -5.72 23.76
C GLN A 37 -3.19 -4.40 23.29
N SER A 38 -2.55 -3.65 24.17
CA SER A 38 -1.87 -2.41 23.82
C SER A 38 -0.74 -2.62 22.80
N ASN A 39 -0.04 -3.76 22.86
CA ASN A 39 1.00 -4.11 21.89
C ASN A 39 0.39 -4.47 20.54
N ILE A 40 -0.75 -5.14 20.53
CA ILE A 40 -1.50 -5.47 19.31
C ILE A 40 -2.02 -4.18 18.67
N ASP A 41 -2.56 -3.26 19.44
CA ASP A 41 -3.05 -1.97 18.95
C ASP A 41 -1.92 -1.13 18.33
N ALA A 42 -0.76 -1.09 18.99
CA ALA A 42 0.43 -0.40 18.45
C ALA A 42 0.91 -1.03 17.13
N ALA A 43 0.88 -2.36 17.05
CA ALA A 43 1.25 -3.08 15.83
C ALA A 43 0.26 -2.78 14.68
N ARG A 44 -1.04 -2.68 14.99
CA ARG A 44 -2.05 -2.31 13.99
C ARG A 44 -1.80 -0.89 13.47
N VAL A 45 -1.51 0.06 14.31
CA VAL A 45 -1.17 1.43 13.91
C VAL A 45 0.05 1.42 12.97
N ALA A 46 1.09 0.65 13.30
CA ALA A 46 2.30 0.56 12.48
C ALA A 46 2.01 -0.09 11.12
N LEU A 47 1.22 -1.18 11.07
CA LEU A 47 0.82 -1.83 9.81
C LEU A 47 0.00 -0.90 8.92
N ASP A 48 -0.93 -0.15 9.50
CA ASP A 48 -1.75 0.79 8.76
C ASP A 48 -0.91 1.95 8.20
N ALA A 49 0.09 2.42 8.96
CA ALA A 49 1.03 3.43 8.50
C ALA A 49 1.91 2.91 7.35
N GLU A 50 2.39 1.67 7.44
CA GLU A 50 3.17 1.02 6.37
C GLU A 50 2.33 0.90 5.08
N ALA A 51 1.06 0.48 5.21
CA ALA A 51 0.14 0.37 4.08
C ALA A 51 -0.16 1.75 3.47
N ALA A 52 -0.40 2.77 4.29
CA ALA A 52 -0.64 4.13 3.83
C ALA A 52 0.56 4.72 3.09
N ALA A 53 1.78 4.41 3.54
CA ALA A 53 3.01 4.91 2.92
C ALA A 53 3.19 4.43 1.48
N VAL A 54 2.61 3.29 1.10
CA VAL A 54 2.72 2.72 -0.25
C VAL A 54 1.42 2.75 -1.05
N LYS A 55 0.31 3.17 -0.44
CA LYS A 55 -1.01 3.20 -1.08
C LYS A 55 -1.02 4.05 -2.36
N TYR A 56 -0.26 5.14 -2.39
CA TYR A 56 -0.18 6.01 -3.57
C TYR A 56 0.26 5.26 -4.84
N LYS A 57 1.08 4.22 -4.71
CA LYS A 57 1.54 3.42 -5.85
C LYS A 57 0.37 2.70 -6.54
N THR A 58 -0.49 2.08 -5.74
CA THR A 58 -1.68 1.39 -6.25
C THR A 58 -2.73 2.40 -6.73
N ASP A 59 -2.92 3.50 -6.02
CA ASP A 59 -3.88 4.54 -6.41
C ASP A 59 -3.51 5.20 -7.74
N ARG A 60 -2.22 5.36 -8.03
CA ARG A 60 -1.76 5.91 -9.31
C ARG A 60 -1.97 4.96 -10.48
N THR A 61 -2.05 3.66 -10.23
CA THR A 61 -2.08 2.64 -11.30
C THR A 61 -3.45 2.01 -11.51
N THR A 62 -4.18 1.68 -10.46
CA THR A 62 -5.42 0.89 -10.58
C THR A 62 -6.58 1.35 -9.72
N ASN A 63 -6.33 1.83 -8.50
CA ASN A 63 -7.39 2.06 -7.50
C ASN A 63 -7.87 3.50 -7.40
N GLY A 64 -7.08 4.47 -7.85
CA GLY A 64 -7.47 5.88 -7.79
C GLY A 64 -8.43 6.28 -8.90
N SER A 65 -9.08 7.44 -8.75
CA SER A 65 -9.94 8.01 -9.78
C SER A 65 -9.16 8.58 -10.96
N THR A 66 -7.91 8.98 -10.72
CA THR A 66 -6.99 9.48 -11.74
C THR A 66 -5.76 8.59 -11.76
N THR A 67 -5.66 7.74 -12.78
CA THR A 67 -4.58 6.76 -12.90
C THR A 67 -3.75 7.00 -14.15
N TYR A 68 -2.54 6.41 -14.18
CA TYR A 68 -1.71 6.47 -15.38
C TYR A 68 -2.44 5.84 -16.57
N ALA A 69 -2.35 6.49 -17.71
CA ALA A 69 -2.81 5.93 -18.98
C ALA A 69 -2.05 4.63 -19.30
N SER A 70 -2.56 3.86 -20.25
CA SER A 70 -1.87 2.66 -20.74
C SER A 70 -0.46 3.02 -21.23
N PHE A 71 0.43 2.03 -21.23
CA PHE A 71 1.80 2.23 -21.72
C PHE A 71 1.82 2.74 -23.17
N GLY A 72 0.95 2.18 -24.04
CA GLY A 72 0.83 2.63 -25.40
C GLY A 72 0.37 4.07 -25.53
N ASP A 73 -0.63 4.47 -24.75
CA ASP A 73 -1.11 5.86 -24.74
C ASP A 73 -0.05 6.83 -24.24
N GLN A 74 0.74 6.45 -23.24
CA GLN A 74 1.83 7.28 -22.75
C GLN A 74 2.94 7.44 -23.79
N LEU A 75 3.26 6.39 -24.54
CA LEU A 75 4.23 6.47 -25.64
C LEU A 75 3.72 7.41 -26.74
N ASP A 76 2.43 7.38 -27.03
CA ASP A 76 1.83 8.31 -28.01
C ASP A 76 1.91 9.76 -27.54
N MET A 77 1.67 10.02 -26.25
CA MET A 77 1.85 11.35 -25.64
C MET A 77 3.29 11.83 -25.79
N LEU A 78 4.25 10.95 -25.50
CA LEU A 78 5.67 11.25 -25.61
C LEU A 78 6.06 11.56 -27.04
N TYR A 79 5.61 10.75 -27.99
CA TYR A 79 5.87 10.97 -29.41
C TYR A 79 5.30 12.32 -29.89
N LYS A 80 4.06 12.61 -29.51
CA LYS A 80 3.43 13.91 -29.84
C LYS A 80 4.25 15.07 -29.30
N ASP A 81 4.73 14.98 -28.06
CA ASP A 81 5.53 16.03 -27.45
C ASP A 81 6.86 16.23 -28.16
N ILE A 82 7.48 15.16 -28.65
CA ILE A 82 8.71 15.24 -29.44
C ILE A 82 8.44 15.98 -30.76
N VAL A 83 7.35 15.62 -31.45
CA VAL A 83 6.98 16.27 -32.74
C VAL A 83 6.67 17.76 -32.54
N ASP A 84 5.99 18.11 -31.43
CA ASP A 84 5.59 19.48 -31.12
C ASP A 84 6.72 20.32 -30.48
N GLY A 85 7.88 19.71 -30.21
CA GLY A 85 8.99 20.38 -29.55
C GLY A 85 8.71 20.68 -28.06
N LYS A 86 7.84 19.91 -27.41
CA LYS A 86 7.40 20.11 -26.02
C LYS A 86 7.82 18.98 -25.10
N LEU A 87 9.02 18.47 -25.28
CA LEU A 87 9.57 17.43 -24.39
C LEU A 87 10.09 18.08 -23.10
N ASP A 88 9.19 18.72 -22.38
CA ASP A 88 9.45 19.44 -21.12
C ASP A 88 8.18 19.40 -20.24
N THR A 89 8.14 20.22 -19.18
CA THR A 89 7.00 20.27 -18.26
C THR A 89 5.71 20.83 -18.85
N THR A 90 5.76 21.42 -20.05
CA THR A 90 4.57 21.97 -20.75
C THR A 90 3.93 20.95 -21.70
N GLY A 91 4.56 19.81 -21.95
CA GLY A 91 4.09 18.79 -22.85
C GLY A 91 2.91 17.99 -22.29
N THR A 92 2.26 17.25 -23.18
CA THR A 92 1.08 16.43 -22.85
C THR A 92 1.43 15.31 -21.86
N TRP A 93 2.55 14.64 -22.05
CA TRP A 93 2.97 13.54 -21.21
C TRP A 93 3.31 14.01 -19.78
N ALA A 94 4.13 15.05 -19.64
CA ALA A 94 4.48 15.60 -18.33
C ALA A 94 3.23 16.11 -17.59
N THR A 95 2.31 16.76 -18.31
CA THR A 95 1.03 17.23 -17.73
C THR A 95 0.19 16.05 -17.23
N HIS A 96 0.09 14.96 -17.99
CA HIS A 96 -0.62 13.75 -17.57
C HIS A 96 -0.01 13.13 -16.31
N ILE A 97 1.30 12.93 -16.31
CA ILE A 97 2.02 12.35 -15.14
C ILE A 97 1.82 13.20 -13.89
N LYS A 98 1.93 14.53 -14.06
CA LYS A 98 1.70 15.46 -12.93
C LYS A 98 0.29 15.36 -12.38
N ALA A 99 -0.72 15.27 -13.24
CA ALA A 99 -2.12 15.15 -12.81
C ALA A 99 -2.36 13.90 -11.98
N VAL A 100 -1.78 12.76 -12.37
CA VAL A 100 -1.89 11.50 -11.62
C VAL A 100 -1.19 11.60 -10.26
N LYS A 101 0.00 12.20 -10.22
CA LYS A 101 0.76 12.38 -8.97
C LYS A 101 0.08 13.35 -8.02
N ASP A 102 -0.49 14.43 -8.54
CA ASP A 102 -1.20 15.42 -7.73
C ASP A 102 -2.51 14.86 -7.16
N ALA A 103 -3.20 14.02 -7.90
CA ALA A 103 -4.41 13.34 -7.44
C ALA A 103 -4.11 12.25 -6.39
N ASN A 104 -2.93 11.64 -6.43
CA ASN A 104 -2.50 10.55 -5.56
C ASN A 104 -1.11 10.86 -5.00
N PRO A 105 -0.99 11.84 -4.10
CA PRO A 105 0.31 12.29 -3.63
C PRO A 105 1.02 11.21 -2.79
N LYS A 106 2.33 11.18 -2.89
CA LYS A 106 3.18 10.39 -2.01
C LYS A 106 3.15 11.01 -0.61
N PRO A 107 2.87 10.21 0.42
CA PRO A 107 2.87 10.70 1.81
C PRO A 107 4.25 11.19 2.25
#